data_b112245621881095b378d550737a9486
#
_entry.id   b112245621881095b378d550737a9486
#
_cell.length_a   1.000
_cell.length_b   1.000
_cell.length_c   1.000
_cell.angle_alpha   90.00
_cell.angle_beta   90.00
_cell.angle_gamma   90.00
#
_symmetry.space_group_name_H-M   'P 1'
#
loop_
_entity.id
_entity.type
_entity.pdbx_description
1 polymer ?
#
loop_
_entity_poly.entity_id
_entity_poly.type
_entity_poly.pdbx_seq_one_letter_code
_entity_poly.pdbx_strand_id
1 'polypeptide(L)' 'MQLELSDEEADALRHVLAGALSELSGEIADTDNAAYRKGLATYRDSLRSISDRLAG' A
#
# COMPACT_ATOMS: atom_id res chain seq x y z
N MET A 1 15.88 -2.60 9.48
CA MET A 1 16.14 -2.83 8.05
C MET A 1 16.32 -1.50 7.35
N GLN A 2 17.33 -1.39 6.50
CA GLN A 2 17.54 -0.20 5.68
C GLN A 2 17.39 -0.56 4.21
N LEU A 3 16.79 0.33 3.44
CA LEU A 3 16.60 0.14 2.01
C LEU A 3 17.00 1.43 1.30
N GLU A 4 18.02 1.34 0.46
CA GLU A 4 18.47 2.48 -0.33
C GLU A 4 17.96 2.35 -1.76
N LEU A 5 17.28 3.37 -2.23
CA LEU A 5 16.72 3.41 -3.58
C LEU A 5 17.18 4.66 -4.29
N SER A 6 17.40 4.54 -5.59
CA SER A 6 17.59 5.71 -6.45
C SER A 6 16.25 6.45 -6.56
N ASP A 7 16.28 7.69 -7.04
CA ASP A 7 15.06 8.46 -7.25
C ASP A 7 14.11 7.77 -8.23
N GLU A 8 14.65 7.16 -9.28
CA GLU A 8 13.85 6.42 -10.25
C GLU A 8 13.20 5.19 -9.62
N GLU A 9 13.95 4.47 -8.80
CA GLU A 9 13.43 3.30 -8.10
C GLU A 9 12.35 3.69 -7.10
N ALA A 10 12.54 4.78 -6.38
CA ALA A 10 11.53 5.28 -5.45
C ALA A 10 10.25 5.68 -6.18
N ASP A 11 10.36 6.32 -7.34
CA ASP A 11 9.21 6.67 -8.16
C ASP A 11 8.45 5.44 -8.66
N ALA A 12 9.19 4.43 -9.13
CA ALA A 12 8.59 3.19 -9.59
C ALA A 12 7.82 2.50 -8.47
N LEU A 13 8.41 2.47 -7.27
CA LEU A 13 7.77 1.85 -6.11
C LEU A 13 6.53 2.63 -5.69
N ARG A 14 6.57 3.96 -5.69
CA ARG A 14 5.38 4.77 -5.41
C ARG A 14 4.24 4.46 -6.38
N HIS A 15 4.56 4.25 -7.64
CA HIS A 15 3.56 3.89 -8.65
C HIS A 15 2.89 2.56 -8.34
N VAL A 16 3.70 1.55 -8.01
CA VAL A 16 3.19 0.22 -7.66
C VAL A 16 2.33 0.29 -6.41
N LEU A 17 2.77 1.04 -5.40
CA LEU A 17 2.02 1.20 -4.16
C LEU A 17 0.69 1.91 -4.38
N ALA A 18 0.66 2.93 -5.23
CA ALA A 18 -0.58 3.65 -5.54
C ALA A 18 -1.61 2.71 -6.19
N GLY A 19 -1.17 1.85 -7.12
CA GLY A 19 -2.03 0.86 -7.75
C GLY A 19 -2.55 -0.16 -6.74
N ALA A 20 -1.67 -0.68 -5.90
CA ALA A 20 -2.05 -1.66 -4.88
C ALA A 20 -3.03 -1.05 -3.87
N LEU A 21 -2.81 0.19 -3.44
CA LEU A 21 -3.72 0.87 -2.51
C LEU A 21 -5.10 1.09 -3.13
N SER A 22 -5.16 1.44 -4.41
CA SER A 22 -6.42 1.59 -5.12
C SER A 22 -7.19 0.27 -5.20
N GLU A 23 -6.51 -0.81 -5.55
CA GLU A 23 -7.13 -2.14 -5.62
C GLU A 23 -7.63 -2.60 -4.26
N LEU A 24 -6.83 -2.41 -3.20
CA LEU A 24 -7.21 -2.78 -1.85
C LEU A 24 -8.44 -2.01 -1.37
N SER A 25 -8.52 -0.72 -1.70
CA SER A 25 -9.69 0.10 -1.36
C SER A 25 -10.97 -0.48 -1.97
N GLY A 26 -10.89 -0.93 -3.23
CA GLY A 26 -12.01 -1.58 -3.90
C GLY A 26 -12.41 -2.89 -3.24
N GLU A 27 -11.43 -3.73 -2.92
CA GLU A 27 -11.70 -5.02 -2.26
C GLU A 27 -12.31 -4.83 -0.87
N ILE A 28 -11.81 -3.87 -0.11
CA ILE A 28 -12.33 -3.56 1.23
C ILE A 28 -13.80 -3.11 1.13
N ALA A 29 -14.13 -2.31 0.12
CA ALA A 29 -15.48 -1.82 -0.08
C ALA A 29 -16.43 -2.94 -0.51
N ASP A 30 -15.93 -3.92 -1.28
CA ASP A 30 -16.76 -4.96 -1.89
C ASP A 30 -16.97 -6.20 -1.02
N THR A 31 -16.13 -6.43 -0.02
CA THR A 31 -16.24 -7.65 0.79
C THR A 31 -17.22 -7.49 1.95
N ASP A 32 -18.03 -8.53 2.17
CA ASP A 32 -18.93 -8.62 3.32
C ASP A 32 -18.29 -9.36 4.50
N ASN A 33 -17.14 -9.97 4.29
CA ASN A 33 -16.46 -10.73 5.34
C ASN A 33 -15.64 -9.79 6.22
N ALA A 34 -16.08 -9.60 7.47
CA ALA A 34 -15.44 -8.66 8.39
C ALA A 34 -14.00 -9.03 8.74
N ALA A 35 -13.70 -10.31 8.90
CA ALA A 35 -12.36 -10.77 9.23
C ALA A 35 -11.41 -10.54 8.05
N TYR A 36 -11.86 -10.84 6.85
CA TYR A 36 -11.08 -10.62 5.64
C TYR A 36 -10.83 -9.12 5.41
N ARG A 37 -11.88 -8.31 5.61
CA ARG A 37 -11.77 -6.85 5.49
C ARG A 37 -10.71 -6.28 6.45
N LYS A 38 -10.70 -6.79 7.69
CA LYS A 38 -9.73 -6.34 8.69
C LYS A 38 -8.30 -6.66 8.26
N GLY A 39 -8.08 -7.85 7.70
CA GLY A 39 -6.77 -8.24 7.19
C GLY A 39 -6.32 -7.36 6.03
N LEU A 40 -7.24 -7.05 5.12
CA LEU A 40 -6.94 -6.16 4.00
C LEU A 40 -6.62 -4.74 4.48
N ALA A 41 -7.35 -4.26 5.48
CA ALA A 41 -7.11 -2.93 6.03
C ALA A 41 -5.73 -2.83 6.69
N THR A 42 -5.32 -3.87 7.41
CA THR A 42 -4.00 -3.93 8.02
C THR A 42 -2.90 -3.91 6.96
N TYR A 43 -3.08 -4.68 5.91
CA TYR A 43 -2.14 -4.71 4.78
C TYR A 43 -2.08 -3.33 4.08
N ARG A 44 -3.25 -2.74 3.83
CA ARG A 44 -3.33 -1.40 3.25
C ARG A 44 -2.57 -0.37 4.08
N ASP A 45 -2.74 -0.43 5.40
CA ASP A 45 -2.08 0.53 6.30
C ASP A 45 -0.56 0.39 6.25
N SER A 46 -0.06 -0.84 6.14
CA SER A 46 1.37 -1.09 5.97
C SER A 46 1.90 -0.49 4.66
N LEU A 47 1.17 -0.68 3.57
CA LEU A 47 1.56 -0.12 2.27
C LEU A 47 1.51 1.39 2.28
N ARG A 48 0.50 1.96 2.94
CA ARG A 48 0.38 3.42 3.07
C ARG A 48 1.54 4.00 3.87
N SER A 49 1.95 3.33 4.94
CA SER A 49 3.10 3.74 5.74
C SER A 49 4.37 3.77 4.89
N ILE A 50 4.59 2.76 4.06
CA ILE A 50 5.74 2.72 3.15
C ILE A 50 5.68 3.87 2.16
N SER A 51 4.50 4.10 1.57
CA SER A 51 4.30 5.20 0.62
C SER A 51 4.63 6.55 1.25
N ASP A 52 4.20 6.76 2.49
CA ASP A 52 4.47 8.00 3.22
C ASP A 52 5.97 8.22 3.44
N ARG A 53 6.70 7.15 3.72
CA ARG A 53 8.16 7.23 3.89
C ARG A 53 8.87 7.57 2.58
N LEU A 54 8.36 7.09 1.46
CA LEU A 54 8.93 7.38 0.16
C LEU A 54 8.67 8.83 -0.28
N ALA A 55 7.60 9.42 0.22
CA ALA A 55 7.25 10.80 -0.11
C ALA A 55 8.13 11.83 0.61
N GLY A 56 8.69 11.44 1.73
CA GLY A 56 9.58 12.29 2.51
C GLY A 56 11.02 12.20 2.04
#